data_d2bf13a297fb238ab414b327d86752ba
#
_entry.id   d2bf13a297fb238ab414b327d86752ba
#
_cell.length_a   1.000
_cell.length_b   1.000
_cell.length_c   1.000
_cell.angle_alpha   90.00
_cell.angle_beta   90.00
_cell.angle_gamma   90.00
#
_symmetry.space_group_name_H-M   'P 1'
#
loop_
_entity.id
_entity.type
_entity.pdbx_description
1 polymer ?
#
loop_
_entity_poly.entity_id
_entity_poly.type
_entity_poly.pdbx_seq_one_letter_code
_entity_poly.pdbx_strand_id
1 'polypeptide(L)'
;SDHLIEDELSFQESVYEGINLVDNETIIFFGIEPIKPHTGYGYIKYSNQGKYLEVEKFTEKPNIDEAKQFLKDKNYLWNAGIFLVNVDHFISLVESLDAEFLENCKLSLEKSHKVKEETYLEQQSFSRLESISVDYMIMERIDSLKFSSKVIGIQSGWDDMGSWDSVFDRLPKDEHDNHSNERVLNFNSTNNLIISDNKQIVASGVKDLLIVDTP
;
A
#
# COMPACT_ATOMS: atom_id res chain seq x y z
N SER A 1 -6.35 2.85 3.68
CA SER A 1 -6.40 2.98 2.22
C SER A 1 -7.21 1.82 1.66
N ASP A 2 -7.75 2.02 0.48
CA ASP A 2 -8.66 1.07 -0.14
C ASP A 2 -7.84 0.16 -1.07
N HIS A 3 -7.63 -1.09 -0.67
CA HIS A 3 -6.95 -2.08 -1.49
C HIS A 3 -7.99 -3.01 -2.13
N LEU A 4 -7.79 -3.37 -3.39
CA LEU A 4 -8.53 -4.43 -4.04
C LEU A 4 -7.87 -5.78 -3.72
N ILE A 5 -8.67 -6.76 -3.32
CA ILE A 5 -8.28 -8.15 -3.13
C ILE A 5 -9.31 -9.01 -3.84
N GLU A 6 -8.93 -9.65 -4.95
CA GLU A 6 -9.85 -10.42 -5.77
C GLU A 6 -10.16 -11.79 -5.15
N ASP A 7 -9.16 -12.44 -4.57
CA ASP A 7 -9.30 -13.73 -3.87
C ASP A 7 -9.16 -13.55 -2.37
N GLU A 8 -10.29 -13.29 -1.71
CA GLU A 8 -10.36 -13.09 -0.26
C GLU A 8 -9.92 -14.35 0.53
N LEU A 9 -10.19 -15.55 0.02
CA LEU A 9 -9.83 -16.79 0.71
C LEU A 9 -8.32 -16.99 0.72
N SER A 10 -7.66 -16.81 -0.42
CA SER A 10 -6.21 -16.88 -0.52
C SER A 10 -5.53 -15.82 0.36
N PHE A 11 -6.10 -14.62 0.43
CA PHE A 11 -5.60 -13.58 1.34
C PHE A 11 -5.76 -13.97 2.82
N GLN A 12 -6.93 -14.48 3.21
CA GLN A 12 -7.16 -14.96 4.58
C GLN A 12 -6.20 -16.08 4.98
N GLU A 13 -5.93 -17.04 4.09
CA GLU A 13 -4.95 -18.10 4.33
C GLU A 13 -3.55 -17.53 4.60
N SER A 14 -3.13 -16.55 3.80
CA SER A 14 -1.86 -15.85 4.01
C SER A 14 -1.80 -15.11 5.35
N VAL A 15 -2.90 -14.47 5.76
CA VAL A 15 -3.00 -13.82 7.08
C VAL A 15 -2.92 -14.85 8.22
N TYR A 16 -3.60 -16.00 8.11
CA TYR A 16 -3.49 -17.08 9.09
C TYR A 16 -2.08 -17.65 9.16
N GLU A 17 -1.39 -17.78 8.05
CA GLU A 17 0.03 -18.15 8.05
C GLU A 17 0.86 -17.12 8.83
N GLY A 18 0.66 -15.83 8.59
CA GLY A 18 1.31 -14.75 9.33
C GLY A 18 1.03 -14.79 10.83
N ILE A 19 -0.21 -15.04 11.24
CA ILE A 19 -0.59 -15.17 12.66
C ILE A 19 0.18 -16.32 13.35
N ASN A 20 0.42 -17.42 12.64
CA ASN A 20 1.19 -18.54 13.17
C ASN A 20 2.70 -18.30 13.22
N LEU A 21 3.19 -17.25 12.53
CA LEU A 21 4.61 -16.91 12.45
C LEU A 21 4.99 -15.71 13.31
N VAL A 22 4.04 -14.82 13.58
CA VAL A 22 4.31 -13.62 14.38
C VAL A 22 4.52 -14.01 15.84
N ASP A 23 5.55 -13.47 16.43
CA ASP A 23 5.88 -13.57 17.85
C ASP A 23 6.14 -12.16 18.44
N ASN A 24 6.76 -12.10 19.60
CA ASN A 24 7.02 -10.84 20.28
C ASN A 24 8.20 -10.03 19.68
N GLU A 25 8.90 -10.56 18.68
CA GLU A 25 10.10 -9.95 18.11
C GLU A 25 10.11 -9.97 16.57
N THR A 26 9.03 -10.46 15.95
CA THR A 26 8.94 -10.65 14.51
C THR A 26 7.89 -9.73 13.88
N ILE A 27 8.24 -9.07 12.78
CA ILE A 27 7.29 -8.39 11.88
C ILE A 27 7.09 -9.26 10.65
N ILE A 28 5.84 -9.49 10.29
CA ILE A 28 5.46 -10.17 9.05
C ILE A 28 4.97 -9.13 8.04
N PHE A 29 5.60 -9.12 6.88
CA PHE A 29 5.19 -8.34 5.72
C PHE A 29 4.38 -9.19 4.76
N PHE A 30 3.48 -8.56 4.03
CA PHE A 30 2.82 -9.19 2.90
C PHE A 30 3.35 -8.57 1.61
N GLY A 31 3.81 -9.44 0.70
CA GLY A 31 4.45 -9.02 -0.53
C GLY A 31 3.75 -9.58 -1.77
N ILE A 32 3.84 -8.83 -2.86
CA ILE A 32 3.26 -9.16 -4.16
C ILE A 32 4.38 -9.42 -5.16
N GLU A 33 4.24 -10.44 -5.99
CA GLU A 33 5.22 -10.71 -7.05
C GLU A 33 5.24 -9.55 -8.06
N PRO A 34 6.40 -8.90 -8.30
CA PRO A 34 6.48 -7.79 -9.21
C PRO A 34 6.40 -8.25 -10.67
N ILE A 35 5.45 -7.71 -11.42
CA ILE A 35 5.23 -8.01 -12.84
C ILE A 35 5.76 -6.93 -13.78
N LYS A 36 6.05 -5.75 -13.26
CA LYS A 36 6.59 -4.59 -13.99
C LYS A 36 7.50 -3.75 -13.08
N PRO A 37 8.41 -2.92 -13.63
CA PRO A 37 9.25 -2.05 -12.80
C PRO A 37 8.45 -0.83 -12.34
N HIS A 38 7.72 -0.96 -11.23
CA HIS A 38 6.88 0.09 -10.67
C HIS A 38 7.68 0.96 -9.69
N THR A 39 7.68 2.29 -9.89
CA THR A 39 8.43 3.23 -9.04
C THR A 39 7.60 3.85 -7.91
N GLY A 40 6.32 3.55 -7.84
CA GLY A 40 5.41 4.02 -6.80
C GLY A 40 5.28 3.07 -5.61
N TYR A 41 5.87 1.86 -5.68
CA TYR A 41 5.81 0.86 -4.62
C TYR A 41 7.14 0.69 -3.89
N GLY A 42 7.07 0.27 -2.63
CA GLY A 42 8.21 -0.27 -1.90
C GLY A 42 8.55 -1.69 -2.38
N TYR A 43 9.82 -2.04 -2.30
CA TYR A 43 10.34 -3.36 -2.65
C TYR A 43 10.98 -4.03 -1.45
N ILE A 44 10.60 -5.26 -1.21
CA ILE A 44 11.10 -6.13 -0.13
C ILE A 44 12.06 -7.14 -0.73
N LYS A 45 13.36 -6.99 -0.47
CA LYS A 45 14.35 -8.03 -0.80
C LYS A 45 14.29 -9.14 0.24
N TYR A 46 14.29 -10.38 -0.22
CA TYR A 46 14.24 -11.54 0.67
C TYR A 46 15.27 -12.60 0.32
N SER A 47 15.60 -13.43 1.33
CA SER A 47 16.38 -14.66 1.14
C SER A 47 15.52 -15.90 1.36
N ASN A 48 15.91 -16.97 0.70
CA ASN A 48 15.26 -18.29 0.73
C ASN A 48 16.04 -19.30 1.58
N GLN A 49 16.76 -18.82 2.62
CA GLN A 49 17.68 -19.68 3.40
C GLN A 49 17.00 -20.50 4.49
N GLY A 50 15.67 -20.35 4.68
CA GLY A 50 14.91 -21.02 5.72
C GLY A 50 13.59 -21.60 5.23
N LYS A 51 12.72 -21.98 6.17
CA LYS A 51 11.35 -22.42 5.88
C LYS A 51 10.47 -21.27 5.35
N TYR A 52 10.81 -20.04 5.72
CA TYR A 52 10.10 -18.82 5.36
C TYR A 52 11.06 -17.81 4.72
N LEU A 53 10.49 -16.86 3.98
CA LEU A 53 11.27 -15.80 3.34
C LEU A 53 11.68 -14.77 4.40
N GLU A 54 12.98 -14.70 4.68
CA GLU A 54 13.52 -13.68 5.59
C GLU A 54 13.76 -12.38 4.82
N VAL A 55 13.34 -11.24 5.39
CA VAL A 55 13.55 -9.93 4.78
C VAL A 55 15.01 -9.52 4.97
N GLU A 56 15.69 -9.21 3.85
CA GLU A 56 17.07 -8.72 3.85
C GLU A 56 17.15 -7.20 3.78
N LYS A 57 16.25 -6.61 3.01
CA LYS A 57 16.25 -5.16 2.78
C LYS A 57 14.88 -4.67 2.34
N PHE A 58 14.55 -3.45 2.71
CA PHE A 58 13.41 -2.70 2.18
C PHE A 58 13.90 -1.48 1.41
N THR A 59 13.24 -1.13 0.31
CA THR A 59 13.54 0.07 -0.48
C THR A 59 12.22 0.71 -0.90
N GLU A 60 11.93 1.89 -0.38
CA GLU A 60 10.71 2.63 -0.71
C GLU A 60 10.89 3.39 -2.03
N LYS A 61 9.96 3.22 -2.96
CA LYS A 61 9.83 3.98 -4.21
C LYS A 61 11.17 4.16 -4.96
N PRO A 62 11.81 3.07 -5.39
CA PRO A 62 13.09 3.12 -6.07
C PRO A 62 12.99 3.91 -7.39
N ASN A 63 14.12 4.35 -7.91
CA ASN A 63 14.15 4.87 -9.27
C ASN A 63 13.92 3.75 -10.31
N ILE A 64 13.67 4.14 -11.56
CA ILE A 64 13.28 3.19 -12.61
C ILE A 64 14.38 2.16 -12.92
N ASP A 65 15.65 2.52 -12.80
CA ASP A 65 16.76 1.60 -13.10
C ASP A 65 16.93 0.58 -11.97
N GLU A 66 16.78 0.99 -10.72
CA GLU A 66 16.72 0.08 -9.57
C GLU A 66 15.52 -0.87 -9.67
N ALA A 67 14.31 -0.35 -9.98
CA ALA A 67 13.12 -1.17 -10.13
C ALA A 67 13.26 -2.22 -11.25
N LYS A 68 13.90 -1.87 -12.38
CA LYS A 68 14.24 -2.83 -13.43
C LYS A 68 15.24 -3.90 -12.97
N GLN A 69 16.20 -3.52 -12.13
CA GLN A 69 17.17 -4.48 -11.57
C GLN A 69 16.49 -5.44 -10.60
N PHE A 70 15.63 -4.93 -9.69
CA PHE A 70 14.90 -5.76 -8.74
C PHE A 70 14.01 -6.80 -9.42
N LEU A 71 13.38 -6.41 -10.54
CA LEU A 71 12.59 -7.35 -11.35
C LEU A 71 13.42 -8.47 -11.96
N LYS A 72 14.69 -8.21 -12.33
CA LYS A 72 15.61 -9.23 -12.88
C LYS A 72 16.13 -10.17 -11.80
N ASP A 73 16.36 -9.67 -10.61
CA ASP A 73 16.98 -10.43 -9.51
C ASP A 73 16.06 -11.51 -8.93
N LYS A 74 14.74 -11.41 -9.17
CA LYS A 74 13.71 -12.41 -8.79
C LYS A 74 13.66 -12.78 -7.29
N ASN A 75 14.26 -11.98 -6.43
CA ASN A 75 14.22 -12.13 -4.98
C ASN A 75 13.67 -10.88 -4.31
N TYR A 76 12.78 -10.22 -5.00
CA TYR A 76 12.05 -9.04 -4.53
C TYR A 76 10.55 -9.25 -4.64
N LEU A 77 9.82 -8.72 -3.68
CA LEU A 77 8.36 -8.56 -3.72
C LEU A 77 8.03 -7.09 -3.61
N TRP A 78 6.92 -6.66 -4.21
CA TRP A 78 6.35 -5.36 -3.87
C TRP A 78 5.79 -5.39 -2.46
N ASN A 79 5.97 -4.32 -1.72
CA ASN A 79 5.31 -4.12 -0.43
C ASN A 79 3.81 -3.89 -0.64
N ALA A 80 2.99 -4.77 -0.08
CA ALA A 80 1.52 -4.58 -0.13
C ALA A 80 1.03 -3.47 0.83
N GLY A 81 1.92 -2.87 1.64
CA GLY A 81 1.52 -1.91 2.66
C GLY A 81 0.71 -2.53 3.80
N ILE A 82 0.74 -3.86 3.92
CA ILE A 82 0.08 -4.64 4.96
C ILE A 82 1.15 -5.36 5.77
N PHE A 83 1.06 -5.29 7.07
CA PHE A 83 1.98 -6.01 7.96
C PHE A 83 1.29 -6.48 9.23
N LEU A 84 1.83 -7.54 9.82
CA LEU A 84 1.36 -8.11 11.07
C LEU A 84 2.49 -8.03 12.10
N VAL A 85 2.18 -7.51 13.28
CA VAL A 85 3.15 -7.29 14.34
C VAL A 85 2.48 -7.36 15.71
N ASN A 86 3.21 -7.83 16.73
CA ASN A 86 2.78 -7.68 18.10
C ASN A 86 2.78 -6.19 18.49
N VAL A 87 1.68 -5.71 19.10
CA VAL A 87 1.48 -4.29 19.42
C VAL A 87 2.57 -3.77 20.36
N ASP A 88 2.92 -4.54 21.39
CA ASP A 88 3.94 -4.12 22.37
C ASP A 88 5.32 -4.04 21.71
N HIS A 89 5.61 -4.96 20.78
CA HIS A 89 6.83 -4.92 19.99
C HIS A 89 6.89 -3.67 19.09
N PHE A 90 5.78 -3.38 18.39
CA PHE A 90 5.70 -2.20 17.53
C PHE A 90 5.91 -0.90 18.31
N ILE A 91 5.26 -0.76 19.47
CA ILE A 91 5.43 0.41 20.34
C ILE A 91 6.88 0.52 20.83
N SER A 92 7.49 -0.59 21.22
CA SER A 92 8.90 -0.61 21.66
C SER A 92 9.87 -0.23 20.54
N LEU A 93 9.59 -0.64 19.29
CA LEU A 93 10.37 -0.22 18.13
C LEU A 93 10.27 1.29 17.89
N VAL A 94 9.06 1.84 17.89
CA VAL A 94 8.87 3.30 17.73
C VAL A 94 9.59 4.05 18.87
N GLU A 95 9.46 3.58 20.11
CA GLU A 95 10.15 4.20 21.26
C GLU A 95 11.67 4.19 21.09
N SER A 96 12.23 3.10 20.61
CA SER A 96 13.67 2.96 20.38
C SER A 96 14.21 3.85 19.26
N LEU A 97 13.37 4.15 18.26
CA LEU A 97 13.70 4.95 17.09
C LEU A 97 13.50 6.44 17.34
N ASP A 98 12.42 6.79 18.02
CA ASP A 98 12.05 8.16 18.36
C ASP A 98 11.10 8.19 19.56
N ALA A 99 11.70 8.31 20.75
CA ALA A 99 10.96 8.36 22.01
C ALA A 99 10.07 9.63 22.12
N GLU A 100 10.52 10.75 21.54
CA GLU A 100 9.78 12.02 21.56
C GLU A 100 8.53 11.91 20.65
N PHE A 101 8.66 11.26 19.50
CA PHE A 101 7.53 10.96 18.62
C PHE A 101 6.46 10.16 19.36
N LEU A 102 6.86 9.04 20.02
CA LEU A 102 5.93 8.21 20.77
C LEU A 102 5.26 8.97 21.92
N GLU A 103 6.02 9.81 22.64
CA GLU A 103 5.49 10.62 23.75
C GLU A 103 4.44 11.63 23.22
N ASN A 104 4.70 12.30 22.11
CA ASN A 104 3.73 13.20 21.50
C ASN A 104 2.48 12.46 20.98
N CYS A 105 2.61 11.24 20.47
CA CYS A 105 1.47 10.39 20.15
C CYS A 105 0.61 10.08 21.39
N LYS A 106 1.24 9.66 22.49
CA LYS A 106 0.57 9.38 23.76
C LYS A 106 -0.14 10.60 24.30
N LEU A 107 0.55 11.74 24.37
CA LEU A 107 -0.03 13.01 24.85
C LEU A 107 -1.21 13.47 24.01
N SER A 108 -1.11 13.34 22.69
CA SER A 108 -2.21 13.69 21.76
C SER A 108 -3.47 12.84 22.00
N LEU A 109 -3.28 11.55 22.31
CA LEU A 109 -4.37 10.64 22.63
C LEU A 109 -4.92 10.86 24.04
N GLU A 110 -4.08 11.03 25.04
CA GLU A 110 -4.48 11.25 26.44
C GLU A 110 -5.32 12.52 26.62
N LYS A 111 -4.97 13.58 25.89
CA LYS A 111 -5.68 14.87 25.90
C LYS A 111 -6.80 14.95 24.86
N SER A 112 -7.09 13.85 24.17
CA SER A 112 -8.17 13.77 23.19
C SER A 112 -9.55 13.94 23.83
N HIS A 113 -10.51 14.35 23.04
CA HIS A 113 -11.93 14.40 23.47
C HIS A 113 -12.81 13.68 22.45
N LYS A 114 -13.93 13.13 22.94
CA LYS A 114 -14.90 12.44 22.09
C LYS A 114 -16.09 13.30 21.78
N VAL A 115 -16.53 13.29 20.52
CA VAL A 115 -17.78 13.87 20.07
C VAL A 115 -18.55 12.77 19.34
N LYS A 116 -19.61 12.25 19.96
CA LYS A 116 -20.31 11.03 19.51
C LYS A 116 -19.33 9.85 19.41
N GLU A 117 -19.22 9.21 18.24
CA GLU A 117 -18.31 8.09 17.97
C GLU A 117 -16.90 8.52 17.52
N GLU A 118 -16.69 9.82 17.31
CA GLU A 118 -15.43 10.36 16.80
C GLU A 118 -14.51 10.78 17.94
N THR A 119 -13.21 10.44 17.83
CA THR A 119 -12.15 10.87 18.75
C THR A 119 -11.33 11.96 18.10
N TYR A 120 -11.30 13.13 18.72
CA TYR A 120 -10.50 14.28 18.26
C TYR A 120 -9.21 14.35 19.08
N LEU A 121 -8.09 14.12 18.40
CA LEU A 121 -6.76 14.21 19.02
C LEU A 121 -6.43 15.63 19.43
N GLU A 122 -5.59 15.78 20.47
CA GLU A 122 -5.14 17.10 20.91
C GLU A 122 -4.15 17.67 19.87
N GLN A 123 -4.52 18.84 19.32
CA GLN A 123 -3.86 19.42 18.16
C GLN A 123 -2.41 19.87 18.45
N GLN A 124 -2.13 20.37 19.65
CA GLN A 124 -0.82 20.92 19.94
C GLN A 124 0.27 19.84 20.01
N SER A 125 -0.01 18.69 20.62
CA SER A 125 0.90 17.55 20.64
C SER A 125 0.96 16.87 19.27
N PHE A 126 -0.20 16.69 18.60
CA PHE A 126 -0.26 16.10 17.27
C PHE A 126 0.53 16.89 16.22
N SER A 127 0.48 18.22 16.27
CA SER A 127 1.20 19.09 15.31
C SER A 127 2.73 19.10 15.49
N ARG A 128 3.25 18.53 16.58
CA ARG A 128 4.70 18.36 16.80
C ARG A 128 5.24 17.09 16.13
N LEU A 129 4.34 16.16 15.76
CA LEU A 129 4.75 14.94 15.09
C LEU A 129 5.29 15.24 13.69
N GLU A 130 6.43 14.66 13.37
CA GLU A 130 6.89 14.63 11.98
C GLU A 130 5.94 13.83 11.13
N SER A 131 5.63 14.32 9.92
CA SER A 131 4.83 13.57 8.95
C SER A 131 5.71 12.53 8.27
N ILE A 132 5.80 11.35 8.87
CA ILE A 132 6.61 10.23 8.39
C ILE A 132 5.75 8.98 8.28
N SER A 133 5.91 8.20 7.20
CA SER A 133 5.25 6.90 7.08
C SER A 133 6.00 5.83 7.89
N VAL A 134 5.28 4.77 8.24
CA VAL A 134 5.87 3.59 8.90
C VAL A 134 6.97 2.95 8.05
N ASP A 135 6.84 3.04 6.73
CA ASP A 135 7.84 2.52 5.79
C ASP A 135 9.19 3.22 5.95
N TYR A 136 9.19 4.54 6.03
CA TYR A 136 10.42 5.30 6.27
C TYR A 136 10.91 5.21 7.71
N MET A 137 10.01 5.20 8.68
CA MET A 137 10.40 5.18 10.10
C MET A 137 10.99 3.84 10.52
N ILE A 138 10.38 2.72 10.10
CA ILE A 138 10.72 1.37 10.55
C ILE A 138 11.31 0.53 9.42
N MET A 139 10.60 0.45 8.27
CA MET A 139 10.90 -0.55 7.25
C MET A 139 12.23 -0.31 6.54
N GLU A 140 12.58 0.90 6.21
CA GLU A 140 13.89 1.21 5.61
C GLU A 140 15.08 1.04 6.57
N ARG A 141 14.80 0.87 7.87
CA ARG A 141 15.82 0.66 8.91
C ARG A 141 15.97 -0.80 9.33
N ILE A 142 15.26 -1.73 8.66
CA ILE A 142 15.27 -3.16 8.98
C ILE A 142 16.69 -3.71 9.12
N ASP A 143 17.60 -3.34 8.22
CA ASP A 143 19.00 -3.81 8.22
C ASP A 143 19.75 -3.42 9.50
N SER A 144 19.36 -2.30 10.13
CA SER A 144 20.00 -1.76 11.32
C SER A 144 19.30 -2.16 12.63
N LEU A 145 18.05 -2.59 12.53
CA LEU A 145 17.24 -2.98 13.67
C LEU A 145 17.40 -4.48 13.95
N LYS A 146 17.67 -4.84 15.19
CA LYS A 146 17.89 -6.23 15.63
C LYS A 146 16.57 -6.94 15.90
N PHE A 147 15.69 -7.03 14.93
CA PHE A 147 14.46 -7.82 15.04
C PHE A 147 14.28 -8.74 13.83
N SER A 148 13.51 -9.79 14.01
CA SER A 148 13.18 -10.72 12.94
C SER A 148 12.14 -10.11 12.01
N SER A 149 12.34 -10.24 10.72
CA SER A 149 11.38 -9.80 9.71
C SER A 149 11.21 -10.84 8.62
N LYS A 150 9.97 -11.19 8.34
CA LYS A 150 9.61 -12.19 7.34
C LYS A 150 8.64 -11.62 6.35
N VAL A 151 8.62 -12.15 5.13
CA VAL A 151 7.64 -11.78 4.13
C VAL A 151 6.87 -13.02 3.67
N ILE A 152 5.55 -12.86 3.55
CA ILE A 152 4.64 -13.84 2.94
C ILE A 152 4.21 -13.30 1.60
N GLY A 153 4.47 -14.08 0.53
CA GLY A 153 3.95 -13.74 -0.80
C GLY A 153 2.46 -14.03 -0.89
N ILE A 154 1.66 -13.04 -1.26
CA ILE A 154 0.23 -13.19 -1.49
C ILE A 154 -0.09 -13.22 -2.98
N GLN A 155 -1.00 -14.13 -3.37
CA GLN A 155 -1.45 -14.33 -4.76
C GLN A 155 -2.96 -14.10 -4.85
N SER A 156 -3.44 -13.01 -4.29
CA SER A 156 -4.87 -12.71 -4.15
C SER A 156 -5.41 -11.69 -5.16
N GLY A 157 -4.68 -11.39 -6.23
CA GLY A 157 -5.08 -10.34 -7.17
C GLY A 157 -5.08 -8.94 -6.53
N TRP A 158 -4.09 -8.68 -5.67
CA TRP A 158 -3.97 -7.41 -4.95
C TRP A 158 -3.65 -6.24 -5.87
N ASP A 159 -4.26 -5.10 -5.58
CA ASP A 159 -3.95 -3.80 -6.18
C ASP A 159 -4.21 -2.71 -5.13
N ASP A 160 -3.34 -1.70 -5.04
CA ASP A 160 -3.49 -0.60 -4.08
C ASP A 160 -4.51 0.45 -4.54
N MET A 161 -5.00 0.34 -5.78
CA MET A 161 -5.92 1.30 -6.42
C MET A 161 -5.43 2.75 -6.33
N GLY A 162 -4.11 2.91 -6.24
CA GLY A 162 -3.44 4.18 -5.96
C GLY A 162 -3.34 5.13 -7.15
N SER A 163 -3.72 4.69 -8.33
CA SER A 163 -3.71 5.50 -9.55
C SER A 163 -4.94 5.25 -10.41
N TRP A 164 -5.28 6.24 -11.23
CA TRP A 164 -6.36 6.08 -12.21
C TRP A 164 -6.04 5.01 -13.27
N ASP A 165 -4.77 4.78 -13.56
CA ASP A 165 -4.35 3.69 -14.45
C ASP A 165 -4.70 2.33 -13.83
N SER A 166 -4.41 2.13 -12.54
CA SER A 166 -4.80 0.91 -11.81
C SER A 166 -6.32 0.72 -11.81
N VAL A 167 -7.07 1.79 -11.56
CA VAL A 167 -8.54 1.76 -11.64
C VAL A 167 -9.01 1.39 -13.04
N PHE A 168 -8.47 2.04 -14.08
CA PHE A 168 -8.85 1.78 -15.46
C PHE A 168 -8.52 0.37 -15.93
N ASP A 169 -7.40 -0.18 -15.49
CA ASP A 169 -7.00 -1.56 -15.82
C ASP A 169 -8.00 -2.61 -15.30
N ARG A 170 -8.71 -2.32 -14.22
CA ARG A 170 -9.68 -3.23 -13.56
C ARG A 170 -11.14 -3.04 -14.00
N LEU A 171 -11.44 -1.91 -14.61
CA LEU A 171 -12.81 -1.63 -15.06
C LEU A 171 -13.14 -2.34 -16.37
N PRO A 172 -14.40 -2.80 -16.56
CA PRO A 172 -14.84 -3.38 -17.82
C PRO A 172 -14.75 -2.34 -18.94
N LYS A 173 -14.28 -2.78 -20.11
CA LYS A 173 -14.05 -1.92 -21.28
C LYS A 173 -14.95 -2.31 -22.43
N ASP A 174 -15.29 -1.34 -23.26
CA ASP A 174 -15.99 -1.55 -24.52
C ASP A 174 -15.06 -2.10 -25.62
N GLU A 175 -15.58 -2.33 -26.82
CA GLU A 175 -14.83 -2.83 -27.97
C GLU A 175 -13.73 -1.89 -28.49
N HIS A 176 -13.66 -0.67 -27.96
CA HIS A 176 -12.68 0.35 -28.28
C HIS A 176 -11.78 0.67 -27.08
N ASP A 177 -11.72 -0.21 -26.10
CA ASP A 177 -10.96 -0.03 -24.85
C ASP A 177 -11.38 1.17 -24.00
N ASN A 178 -12.59 1.71 -24.15
CA ASN A 178 -13.08 2.75 -23.25
C ASN A 178 -13.83 2.14 -22.07
N HIS A 179 -13.71 2.78 -20.89
CA HIS A 179 -14.67 2.63 -19.82
C HIS A 179 -15.43 3.94 -19.62
N SER A 180 -16.75 3.84 -19.58
CA SER A 180 -17.63 4.99 -19.32
C SER A 180 -18.92 4.55 -18.65
N ASN A 181 -19.49 5.44 -17.84
CA ASN A 181 -20.81 5.21 -17.27
C ASN A 181 -21.93 5.69 -18.21
N GLU A 182 -23.18 5.43 -17.82
CA GLU A 182 -24.39 5.68 -18.62
C GLU A 182 -24.60 7.16 -19.05
N ARG A 183 -23.88 8.10 -18.42
CA ARG A 183 -23.97 9.54 -18.74
C ARG A 183 -23.02 9.96 -19.84
N VAL A 184 -22.25 9.04 -20.40
CA VAL A 184 -21.21 9.35 -21.38
C VAL A 184 -21.57 8.77 -22.74
N LEU A 185 -21.44 9.56 -23.79
CA LEU A 185 -21.56 9.12 -25.17
C LEU A 185 -20.18 9.19 -25.83
N ASN A 186 -19.68 8.05 -26.30
CA ASN A 186 -18.40 7.94 -27.00
C ASN A 186 -18.62 7.84 -28.51
N PHE A 187 -17.95 8.70 -29.27
CA PHE A 187 -17.94 8.65 -30.75
C PHE A 187 -16.50 8.66 -31.27
N ASN A 188 -16.10 7.64 -32.02
CA ASN A 188 -14.76 7.52 -32.60
C ASN A 188 -13.65 7.77 -31.56
N SER A 189 -13.83 7.28 -30.34
CA SER A 189 -12.94 7.50 -29.20
C SER A 189 -12.40 6.15 -28.71
N THR A 190 -11.14 6.12 -28.29
CA THR A 190 -10.45 4.88 -27.91
C THR A 190 -9.60 5.05 -26.67
N ASN A 191 -9.54 4.00 -25.84
CA ASN A 191 -8.69 3.90 -24.65
C ASN A 191 -8.88 5.09 -23.66
N ASN A 192 -10.16 5.37 -23.34
CA ASN A 192 -10.49 6.45 -22.41
C ASN A 192 -11.19 5.93 -21.16
N LEU A 193 -10.89 6.54 -20.02
CA LEU A 193 -11.68 6.42 -18.80
C LEU A 193 -12.50 7.70 -18.61
N ILE A 194 -13.82 7.59 -18.71
CA ILE A 194 -14.74 8.75 -18.60
C ILE A 194 -15.84 8.44 -17.59
N ILE A 195 -15.83 9.12 -16.46
CA ILE A 195 -16.80 8.95 -15.39
C ILE A 195 -17.45 10.32 -15.11
N SER A 196 -18.77 10.35 -15.03
CA SER A 196 -19.51 11.56 -14.69
C SER A 196 -20.60 11.28 -13.66
N ASP A 197 -20.61 12.03 -12.58
CA ASP A 197 -21.65 11.94 -11.55
C ASP A 197 -22.93 12.69 -11.95
N ASN A 198 -22.80 13.88 -12.50
CA ASN A 198 -23.93 14.78 -12.67
C ASN A 198 -24.16 15.28 -14.10
N LYS A 199 -23.13 15.32 -14.95
CA LYS A 199 -23.22 15.91 -16.28
C LYS A 199 -23.33 14.84 -17.36
N GLN A 200 -23.95 15.19 -18.47
CA GLN A 200 -23.82 14.41 -19.69
C GLN A 200 -22.55 14.83 -20.41
N ILE A 201 -21.69 13.85 -20.73
CA ILE A 201 -20.42 14.06 -21.44
C ILE A 201 -20.55 13.44 -22.83
N VAL A 202 -20.12 14.18 -23.84
CA VAL A 202 -19.94 13.66 -25.20
C VAL A 202 -18.46 13.70 -25.54
N ALA A 203 -17.86 12.54 -25.72
CA ALA A 203 -16.47 12.37 -26.14
C ALA A 203 -16.43 11.99 -27.62
N SER A 204 -15.80 12.82 -28.46
CA SER A 204 -15.73 12.59 -29.89
C SER A 204 -14.31 12.75 -30.43
N GLY A 205 -13.78 11.68 -31.06
CA GLY A 205 -12.46 11.68 -31.69
C GLY A 205 -11.30 11.83 -30.71
N VAL A 206 -11.47 11.40 -29.44
CA VAL A 206 -10.46 11.49 -28.39
C VAL A 206 -9.84 10.14 -28.08
N LYS A 207 -8.60 10.17 -27.58
CA LYS A 207 -7.85 8.96 -27.27
C LYS A 207 -6.97 9.17 -26.04
N ASP A 208 -6.78 8.09 -25.25
CA ASP A 208 -5.88 8.03 -24.10
C ASP A 208 -6.18 9.13 -23.04
N LEU A 209 -7.46 9.40 -22.79
CA LEU A 209 -7.90 10.42 -21.84
C LEU A 209 -8.49 9.82 -20.58
N LEU A 210 -8.23 10.52 -19.48
CA LEU A 210 -8.93 10.37 -18.20
C LEU A 210 -9.82 11.61 -17.99
N ILE A 211 -11.12 11.40 -17.89
CA ILE A 211 -12.10 12.47 -17.63
C ILE A 211 -12.97 12.05 -16.44
N VAL A 212 -12.91 12.80 -15.36
CA VAL A 212 -13.72 12.58 -14.16
C VAL A 212 -14.45 13.86 -13.81
N ASP A 213 -15.79 13.84 -13.90
CA ASP A 213 -16.65 14.93 -13.43
C ASP A 213 -17.02 14.63 -11.97
N THR A 214 -16.62 15.52 -11.08
CA THR A 214 -16.93 15.47 -9.66
C THR A 214 -17.96 16.50 -9.27
N PRO A 215 -18.69 16.33 -8.13
CA PRO A 215 -19.69 17.29 -7.64
C PRO A 215 -19.18 18.70 -7.46
#